data_15f422824e76d6bc0424353d04c2a238
#
_entry.id   15f422824e76d6bc0424353d04c2a238
#
_cell.length_a   1.000
_cell.length_b   1.000
_cell.length_c   1.000
_cell.angle_alpha   90.00
_cell.angle_beta   90.00
_cell.angle_gamma   90.00
#
_symmetry.space_group_name_H-M   'P 1'
#
loop_
_entity.id
_entity.type
_entity.pdbx_description
1 polymer ?
#
loop_
_entity_poly.entity_id
_entity_poly.type
_entity_poly.pdbx_seq_one_letter_code
_entity_poly.pdbx_strand_id
1 'polypeptide(L)'
;KDIKDVPAIIVSAGPSLDKNIHLLKKAQGKAFIIAVDASVRTTFMAGVRPDLLCSVDPNSPDRFFTGLDLDDIYWAGNNWTNTELLKKYAKHIFYYGYYGNVWNEVLQKELQYPFPNVVPGGSVSTDAFMLALTLGFRTIVLIGQDLAFTGGVSHTKGIGDALGDNDE
;
A
#
# COMPACT_ATOMS: atom_id res chain seq x y z
N LYS A 1 21.29 8.17 -0.05
CA LYS A 1 20.96 8.15 1.40
C LYS A 1 20.69 6.71 1.78
N ASP A 2 21.16 6.28 2.96
CA ASP A 2 20.79 4.99 3.51
C ASP A 2 19.27 5.02 3.80
N ILE A 3 18.55 3.94 3.53
CA ILE A 3 17.10 3.81 3.76
C ILE A 3 16.75 4.09 5.23
N LYS A 4 17.69 3.83 6.14
CA LYS A 4 17.55 4.09 7.58
C LYS A 4 17.43 5.57 7.95
N ASP A 5 17.92 6.44 7.08
CA ASP A 5 17.95 7.90 7.28
C ASP A 5 16.79 8.60 6.56
N VAL A 6 15.94 7.83 5.87
CA VAL A 6 14.77 8.33 5.16
C VAL A 6 13.53 7.91 5.94
N PRO A 7 12.60 8.80 6.33
CA PRO A 7 11.34 8.39 6.91
C PRO A 7 10.45 7.71 5.87
N ALA A 8 9.70 6.67 6.27
CA ALA A 8 8.60 6.13 5.49
C ALA A 8 7.29 6.80 5.90
N ILE A 9 6.41 7.08 4.94
CA ILE A 9 5.04 7.53 5.20
C ILE A 9 4.09 6.50 4.60
N ILE A 10 3.29 5.87 5.45
CA ILE A 10 2.25 4.93 5.01
C ILE A 10 0.95 5.70 4.88
N VAL A 11 0.41 5.70 3.67
CA VAL A 11 -0.84 6.36 3.32
C VAL A 11 -1.94 5.32 3.27
N SER A 12 -2.77 5.31 4.29
CA SER A 12 -3.96 4.47 4.40
C SER A 12 -5.21 5.24 4.00
N ALA A 13 -6.34 4.54 3.85
CA ALA A 13 -7.53 5.09 3.23
C ALA A 13 -8.61 5.56 4.21
N GLY A 14 -8.30 5.69 5.48
CA GLY A 14 -9.27 6.15 6.48
C GLY A 14 -9.67 7.64 6.30
N PRO A 15 -10.83 8.05 6.83
CA PRO A 15 -11.38 9.42 6.63
C PRO A 15 -10.47 10.54 7.13
N SER A 16 -9.58 10.28 8.10
CA SER A 16 -8.61 11.29 8.56
C SER A 16 -7.58 11.67 7.50
N LEU A 17 -7.42 10.86 6.44
CA LEU A 17 -6.54 11.19 5.32
C LEU A 17 -6.92 12.53 4.69
N ASP A 18 -8.20 12.83 4.56
CA ASP A 18 -8.70 14.09 3.99
C ASP A 18 -8.14 15.34 4.70
N LYS A 19 -7.80 15.20 5.99
CA LYS A 19 -7.26 16.30 6.80
C LYS A 19 -5.77 16.54 6.54
N ASN A 20 -5.03 15.52 6.13
CA ASN A 20 -3.56 15.52 6.10
C ASN A 20 -2.98 15.35 4.69
N ILE A 21 -3.77 14.87 3.72
CA ILE A 21 -3.29 14.54 2.37
C ILE A 21 -2.60 15.73 1.68
N HIS A 22 -3.05 16.95 1.91
CA HIS A 22 -2.47 18.16 1.33
C HIS A 22 -1.02 18.43 1.78
N LEU A 23 -0.60 17.85 2.93
CA LEU A 23 0.75 17.97 3.45
C LEU A 23 1.72 16.98 2.78
N LEU A 24 1.20 15.91 2.21
CA LEU A 24 1.99 14.81 1.65
C LEU A 24 2.90 15.28 0.50
N LYS A 25 2.45 16.28 -0.28
CA LYS A 25 3.26 16.88 -1.35
C LYS A 25 4.56 17.49 -0.84
N LYS A 26 4.61 18.00 0.40
CA LYS A 26 5.82 18.56 1.01
C LYS A 26 6.84 17.48 1.40
N ALA A 27 6.38 16.23 1.54
CA ALA A 27 7.20 15.08 1.90
C ALA A 27 7.78 14.37 0.67
N GLN A 28 7.23 14.60 -0.52
CA GLN A 28 7.71 13.96 -1.75
C GLN A 28 9.19 14.28 -2.00
N GLY A 29 10.00 13.25 -2.27
CA GLY A 29 11.46 13.36 -2.41
C GLY A 29 12.24 13.51 -1.10
N LYS A 30 11.54 13.61 0.05
CA LYS A 30 12.15 13.69 1.39
C LYS A 30 11.82 12.46 2.25
N ALA A 31 10.72 11.80 1.98
CA ALA A 31 10.26 10.57 2.59
C ALA A 31 10.00 9.52 1.52
N PHE A 32 10.02 8.25 1.91
CA PHE A 32 9.58 7.14 1.09
C PHE A 32 8.08 6.94 1.32
N ILE A 33 7.28 7.09 0.28
CA ILE A 33 5.82 7.11 0.38
C ILE A 33 5.28 5.74 -0.04
N ILE A 34 4.59 5.07 0.88
CA ILE A 34 3.94 3.77 0.66
C ILE A 34 2.42 4.02 0.67
N ALA A 35 1.76 3.86 -0.45
CA ALA A 35 0.30 3.92 -0.51
C ALA A 35 -0.29 2.51 -0.44
N VAL A 36 -1.39 2.33 0.28
CA VAL A 36 -2.19 1.11 0.14
C VAL A 36 -3.11 1.25 -1.09
N ASP A 37 -3.58 0.13 -1.63
CA ASP A 37 -4.42 0.10 -2.84
C ASP A 37 -5.60 1.07 -2.77
N ALA A 38 -6.37 1.04 -1.69
CA ALA A 38 -7.52 1.92 -1.49
C ALA A 38 -7.14 3.41 -1.39
N SER A 39 -5.90 3.78 -1.06
CA SER A 39 -5.46 5.18 -0.95
C SER A 39 -4.73 5.71 -2.19
N VAL A 40 -4.34 4.84 -3.14
CA VAL A 40 -3.49 5.23 -4.26
C VAL A 40 -4.11 6.34 -5.11
N ARG A 41 -5.39 6.22 -5.43
CA ARG A 41 -6.11 7.24 -6.21
C ARG A 41 -6.13 8.59 -5.50
N THR A 42 -6.48 8.62 -4.21
CA THR A 42 -6.49 9.85 -3.40
C THR A 42 -5.09 10.48 -3.34
N THR A 43 -4.05 9.65 -3.25
CA THR A 43 -2.65 10.09 -3.26
C THR A 43 -2.28 10.78 -4.58
N PHE A 44 -2.68 10.18 -5.72
CA PHE A 44 -2.49 10.79 -7.04
C PHE A 44 -3.28 12.09 -7.22
N MET A 45 -4.53 12.14 -6.75
CA MET A 45 -5.35 13.34 -6.81
C MET A 45 -4.75 14.50 -5.99
N ALA A 46 -4.01 14.20 -4.94
CA ALA A 46 -3.24 15.19 -4.17
C ALA A 46 -1.94 15.63 -4.87
N GLY A 47 -1.68 15.15 -6.07
CA GLY A 47 -0.49 15.45 -6.87
C GLY A 47 0.79 14.80 -6.32
N VAL A 48 0.64 13.63 -5.69
CA VAL A 48 1.76 12.87 -5.13
C VAL A 48 1.82 11.50 -5.80
N ARG A 49 3.03 11.11 -6.21
CA ARG A 49 3.31 9.74 -6.68
C ARG A 49 3.93 8.96 -5.52
N PRO A 50 3.34 7.85 -5.08
CA PRO A 50 3.98 6.99 -4.09
C PRO A 50 5.21 6.29 -4.70
N ASP A 51 6.17 5.95 -3.86
CA ASP A 51 7.35 5.15 -4.24
C ASP A 51 7.01 3.65 -4.28
N LEU A 52 6.06 3.24 -3.44
CA LEU A 52 5.61 1.86 -3.33
C LEU A 52 4.08 1.82 -3.16
N LEU A 53 3.44 0.93 -3.89
CA LEU A 53 2.04 0.56 -3.71
C LEU A 53 1.99 -0.81 -3.03
N CYS A 54 1.30 -0.90 -1.90
CA CYS A 54 1.06 -2.17 -1.20
C CYS A 54 -0.38 -2.63 -1.43
N SER A 55 -0.55 -3.85 -1.94
CA SER A 55 -1.87 -4.45 -2.17
C SER A 55 -1.81 -5.95 -1.91
N VAL A 56 -2.73 -6.44 -1.09
CA VAL A 56 -2.83 -7.87 -0.74
C VAL A 56 -4.25 -8.41 -0.88
N ASP A 57 -5.23 -7.53 -1.16
CA ASP A 57 -6.61 -7.95 -1.30
C ASP A 57 -6.83 -8.61 -2.67
N PRO A 58 -7.27 -9.89 -2.73
CA PRO A 58 -7.61 -10.56 -3.99
C PRO A 58 -8.81 -9.91 -4.70
N ASN A 59 -9.63 -9.17 -3.96
CA ASN A 59 -10.84 -8.49 -4.46
C ASN A 59 -10.64 -6.98 -4.65
N SER A 60 -9.38 -6.48 -4.56
CA SER A 60 -9.11 -5.06 -4.76
C SER A 60 -9.70 -4.56 -6.10
N PRO A 61 -10.51 -3.50 -6.10
CA PRO A 61 -11.24 -3.09 -7.30
C PRO A 61 -10.34 -2.44 -8.35
N ASP A 62 -10.53 -2.80 -9.63
CA ASP A 62 -9.82 -2.22 -10.78
C ASP A 62 -9.89 -0.69 -10.83
N ARG A 63 -11.00 -0.10 -10.41
CA ARG A 63 -11.23 1.35 -10.40
C ARG A 63 -10.24 2.15 -9.51
N PHE A 64 -9.57 1.51 -8.56
CA PHE A 64 -8.54 2.19 -7.76
C PHE A 64 -7.35 2.60 -8.63
N PHE A 65 -7.08 1.88 -9.70
CA PHE A 65 -5.89 1.99 -10.52
C PHE A 65 -6.16 2.56 -11.92
N THR A 66 -7.37 2.40 -12.43
CA THR A 66 -7.75 2.83 -13.79
C THR A 66 -7.41 4.29 -14.05
N GLY A 67 -6.65 4.56 -15.12
CA GLY A 67 -6.26 5.91 -15.54
C GLY A 67 -5.13 6.52 -14.73
N LEU A 68 -4.51 5.78 -13.80
CA LEU A 68 -3.30 6.22 -13.11
C LEU A 68 -2.06 5.77 -13.89
N ASP A 69 -1.04 6.61 -13.91
CA ASP A 69 0.28 6.26 -14.41
C ASP A 69 1.09 5.60 -13.28
N LEU A 70 1.19 4.28 -13.32
CA LEU A 70 1.84 3.45 -12.31
C LEU A 70 3.20 2.89 -12.77
N ASP A 71 3.71 3.33 -13.92
CA ASP A 71 4.85 2.73 -14.59
C ASP A 71 6.13 2.68 -13.76
N ASP A 72 6.41 3.73 -12.99
CA ASP A 72 7.61 3.84 -12.16
C ASP A 72 7.38 3.46 -10.69
N ILE A 73 6.21 2.90 -10.36
CA ILE A 73 5.85 2.55 -9.00
C ILE A 73 6.10 1.06 -8.77
N TYR A 74 6.84 0.74 -7.71
CA TYR A 74 6.96 -0.63 -7.26
C TYR A 74 5.65 -1.08 -6.62
N TRP A 75 5.17 -2.26 -7.00
CA TRP A 75 3.99 -2.86 -6.43
C TRP A 75 4.38 -3.99 -5.49
N ALA A 76 4.21 -3.77 -4.18
CA ALA A 76 4.42 -4.81 -3.18
C ALA A 76 3.16 -5.67 -3.06
N GLY A 77 3.34 -6.96 -3.22
CA GLY A 77 2.27 -7.93 -3.14
C GLY A 77 2.77 -9.30 -2.68
N ASN A 78 1.84 -10.20 -2.45
CA ASN A 78 2.08 -11.57 -2.06
C ASN A 78 1.14 -12.54 -2.80
N ASN A 79 1.08 -13.79 -2.38
CA ASN A 79 0.24 -14.82 -3.01
C ASN A 79 -1.28 -14.59 -2.89
N TRP A 80 -1.73 -13.62 -2.11
CA TRP A 80 -3.14 -13.22 -2.00
C TRP A 80 -3.49 -12.06 -2.93
N THR A 81 -2.49 -11.31 -3.39
CA THR A 81 -2.72 -10.13 -4.25
C THR A 81 -3.42 -10.53 -5.55
N ASN A 82 -4.34 -9.69 -5.99
CA ASN A 82 -5.06 -9.87 -7.25
C ASN A 82 -4.09 -9.91 -8.43
N THR A 83 -3.87 -11.09 -8.99
CA THR A 83 -2.90 -11.31 -10.06
C THR A 83 -3.28 -10.65 -11.37
N GLU A 84 -4.57 -10.46 -11.65
CA GLU A 84 -5.03 -9.78 -12.86
C GLU A 84 -4.70 -8.28 -12.80
N LEU A 85 -4.82 -7.65 -11.61
CA LEU A 85 -4.39 -6.27 -11.42
C LEU A 85 -2.87 -6.13 -11.55
N LEU A 86 -2.11 -7.06 -10.98
CA LEU A 86 -0.65 -7.07 -11.16
C LEU A 86 -0.25 -7.16 -12.63
N LYS A 87 -0.84 -8.08 -13.39
CA LYS A 87 -0.57 -8.22 -14.83
C LYS A 87 -0.93 -6.97 -15.63
N LYS A 88 -2.01 -6.29 -15.23
CA LYS A 88 -2.54 -5.13 -15.95
C LYS A 88 -1.77 -3.84 -15.68
N TYR A 89 -1.31 -3.63 -14.44
CA TYR A 89 -0.81 -2.33 -13.98
C TYR A 89 0.63 -2.35 -13.47
N ALA A 90 1.12 -3.47 -12.93
CA ALA A 90 2.42 -3.49 -12.30
C ALA A 90 3.54 -3.75 -13.32
N LYS A 91 4.48 -2.81 -13.49
CA LYS A 91 5.73 -3.02 -14.23
C LYS A 91 6.85 -3.53 -13.34
N HIS A 92 6.83 -3.16 -12.07
CA HIS A 92 7.81 -3.55 -11.07
C HIS A 92 7.11 -4.20 -9.89
N ILE A 93 7.36 -5.48 -9.66
CA ILE A 93 6.75 -6.25 -8.57
C ILE A 93 7.80 -6.49 -7.50
N PHE A 94 7.47 -6.17 -6.26
CA PHE A 94 8.19 -6.53 -5.06
C PHE A 94 7.39 -7.58 -4.31
N TYR A 95 7.86 -8.82 -4.36
CA TYR A 95 7.16 -9.92 -3.68
C TYR A 95 7.62 -10.04 -2.23
N TYR A 96 6.68 -10.29 -1.32
CA TYR A 96 6.96 -10.64 0.06
C TYR A 96 6.06 -11.79 0.53
N GLY A 97 6.49 -12.51 1.55
CA GLY A 97 5.74 -13.62 2.11
C GLY A 97 5.25 -13.32 3.53
N TYR A 98 4.52 -14.28 4.10
CA TYR A 98 4.15 -14.28 5.51
C TYR A 98 4.95 -15.32 6.27
N TYR A 99 5.41 -14.98 7.47
CA TYR A 99 5.99 -15.94 8.39
C TYR A 99 5.00 -17.07 8.71
N GLY A 100 5.50 -18.30 8.77
CA GLY A 100 4.70 -19.49 9.06
C GLY A 100 3.85 -19.99 7.87
N ASN A 101 3.99 -19.39 6.70
CA ASN A 101 3.35 -19.91 5.50
C ASN A 101 4.30 -20.91 4.79
N VAL A 102 3.97 -22.19 4.87
CA VAL A 102 4.77 -23.29 4.31
C VAL A 102 5.02 -23.12 2.81
N TRP A 103 4.07 -22.59 2.06
CA TRP A 103 4.24 -22.33 0.63
C TRP A 103 5.33 -21.30 0.34
N ASN A 104 5.50 -20.29 1.22
CA ASN A 104 6.57 -19.33 1.05
C ASN A 104 7.95 -19.97 1.23
N GLU A 105 8.08 -20.89 2.18
CA GLU A 105 9.33 -21.64 2.39
C GLU A 105 9.65 -22.52 1.18
N VAL A 106 8.65 -23.20 0.63
CA VAL A 106 8.78 -24.01 -0.59
C VAL A 106 9.19 -23.13 -1.77
N LEU A 107 8.50 -22.01 -1.99
CA LEU A 107 8.81 -21.09 -3.08
C LEU A 107 10.22 -20.51 -2.98
N GLN A 108 10.66 -20.07 -1.80
CA GLN A 108 12.03 -19.58 -1.61
C GLN A 108 13.07 -20.63 -1.94
N LYS A 109 12.82 -21.88 -1.54
CA LYS A 109 13.72 -23.01 -1.82
C LYS A 109 13.75 -23.35 -3.31
N GLU A 110 12.58 -23.48 -3.95
CA GLU A 110 12.49 -23.87 -5.36
C GLU A 110 12.98 -22.78 -6.32
N LEU A 111 12.66 -21.52 -6.02
CA LEU A 111 13.09 -20.39 -6.84
C LEU A 111 14.54 -19.98 -6.57
N GLN A 112 15.14 -20.47 -5.48
CA GLN A 112 16.45 -20.02 -4.99
C GLN A 112 16.55 -18.48 -4.86
N TYR A 113 15.41 -17.84 -4.60
CA TYR A 113 15.28 -16.40 -4.51
C TYR A 113 14.74 -16.01 -3.13
N PRO A 114 15.56 -15.41 -2.27
CA PRO A 114 15.10 -14.95 -0.96
C PRO A 114 14.22 -13.71 -1.14
N PHE A 115 13.02 -13.74 -0.60
CA PHE A 115 12.15 -12.57 -0.45
C PHE A 115 11.84 -12.36 1.04
N PRO A 116 11.57 -11.12 1.46
CA PRO A 116 11.27 -10.85 2.86
C PRO A 116 9.96 -11.50 3.28
N ASN A 117 9.90 -11.94 4.54
CA ASN A 117 8.66 -12.37 5.17
C ASN A 117 8.24 -11.32 6.21
N VAL A 118 6.96 -11.04 6.28
CA VAL A 118 6.36 -10.14 7.26
C VAL A 118 5.39 -10.89 8.17
N VAL A 119 5.10 -10.35 9.34
CA VAL A 119 4.04 -10.86 10.20
C VAL A 119 2.71 -10.27 9.71
N PRO A 120 1.71 -11.10 9.37
CA PRO A 120 0.43 -10.59 8.89
C PRO A 120 -0.29 -9.81 9.99
N GLY A 121 -0.84 -8.66 9.64
CA GLY A 121 -1.53 -7.78 10.59
C GLY A 121 -3.04 -7.65 10.37
N GLY A 122 -3.60 -8.37 9.38
CA GLY A 122 -5.04 -8.40 9.10
C GLY A 122 -5.57 -7.22 8.26
N SER A 123 -4.70 -6.32 7.79
CA SER A 123 -5.06 -5.27 6.84
C SER A 123 -3.88 -4.91 5.94
N VAL A 124 -4.15 -4.36 4.76
CA VAL A 124 -3.10 -3.91 3.82
C VAL A 124 -2.18 -2.87 4.49
N SER A 125 -2.74 -2.00 5.32
CA SER A 125 -1.97 -0.97 6.04
C SER A 125 -1.00 -1.56 7.06
N THR A 126 -1.40 -2.62 7.76
CA THR A 126 -0.50 -3.30 8.70
C THR A 126 0.58 -4.08 7.98
N ASP A 127 0.29 -4.65 6.81
CA ASP A 127 1.29 -5.27 5.96
C ASP A 127 2.30 -4.24 5.45
N ALA A 128 1.84 -3.07 5.00
CA ALA A 128 2.70 -1.97 4.59
C ALA A 128 3.62 -1.50 5.74
N PHE A 129 3.10 -1.45 6.97
CA PHE A 129 3.89 -1.13 8.16
C PHE A 129 4.98 -2.19 8.44
N MET A 130 4.60 -3.45 8.45
CA MET A 130 5.55 -4.55 8.67
C MET A 130 6.59 -4.64 7.56
N LEU A 131 6.18 -4.35 6.32
CA LEU A 131 7.10 -4.29 5.18
C LEU A 131 8.11 -3.14 5.35
N ALA A 132 7.65 -1.95 5.75
CA ALA A 132 8.54 -0.82 6.02
C ALA A 132 9.57 -1.14 7.12
N LEU A 133 9.15 -1.79 8.20
CA LEU A 133 10.07 -2.27 9.24
C LEU A 133 11.09 -3.27 8.69
N THR A 134 10.63 -4.23 7.91
CA THR A 134 11.47 -5.29 7.32
C THR A 134 12.49 -4.71 6.33
N LEU A 135 12.10 -3.68 5.58
CA LEU A 135 12.99 -2.93 4.69
C LEU A 135 14.02 -2.08 5.44
N GLY A 136 13.86 -1.87 6.74
CA GLY A 136 14.84 -1.21 7.61
C GLY A 136 14.56 0.28 7.87
N PHE A 137 13.36 0.78 7.54
CA PHE A 137 12.98 2.14 7.92
C PHE A 137 12.92 2.29 9.45
N ARG A 138 13.57 3.33 9.98
CA ARG A 138 13.59 3.60 11.43
C ARG A 138 12.50 4.56 11.88
N THR A 139 12.06 5.42 10.98
CA THR A 139 10.98 6.37 11.23
C THR A 139 9.84 6.05 10.30
N ILE A 140 8.69 5.70 10.85
CA ILE A 140 7.48 5.39 10.09
C ILE A 140 6.36 6.31 10.57
N VAL A 141 5.76 7.03 9.64
CA VAL A 141 4.62 7.93 9.87
C VAL A 141 3.38 7.30 9.25
N LEU A 142 2.30 7.24 9.99
CA LEU A 142 1.01 6.72 9.53
C LEU A 142 0.06 7.88 9.30
N ILE A 143 -0.59 7.94 8.13
CA ILE A 143 -1.66 8.88 7.82
C ILE A 143 -2.86 8.13 7.26
N GLY A 144 -4.08 8.57 7.60
CA GLY A 144 -5.30 7.87 7.20
C GLY A 144 -5.51 6.51 7.86
N GLN A 145 -4.85 6.24 9.00
CA GLN A 145 -4.95 4.97 9.74
C GLN A 145 -5.92 5.13 10.91
N ASP A 146 -7.20 5.27 10.63
CA ASP A 146 -8.21 5.58 11.64
C ASP A 146 -8.58 4.39 12.53
N LEU A 147 -8.58 3.18 12.00
CA LEU A 147 -9.01 1.95 12.68
C LEU A 147 -10.43 2.05 13.28
N ALA A 148 -11.26 2.92 12.74
CA ALA A 148 -12.61 3.21 13.23
C ALA A 148 -13.47 3.82 12.12
N PHE A 149 -14.77 3.66 12.23
CA PHE A 149 -15.76 4.32 11.37
C PHE A 149 -16.12 5.69 11.98
N THR A 150 -15.33 6.71 11.68
CA THR A 150 -15.55 8.05 12.21
C THR A 150 -16.74 8.71 11.51
N GLY A 151 -17.81 8.99 12.27
CA GLY A 151 -19.02 9.58 11.71
C GLY A 151 -19.80 8.70 10.73
N GLY A 152 -19.64 7.37 10.83
CA GLY A 152 -20.27 6.41 9.91
C GLY A 152 -19.57 6.27 8.55
N VAL A 153 -18.40 6.92 8.38
CA VAL A 153 -17.63 6.88 7.13
C VAL A 153 -16.45 5.93 7.30
N SER A 154 -16.32 4.97 6.39
CA SER A 154 -15.24 3.95 6.43
C SER A 154 -13.96 4.41 5.75
N HIS A 155 -14.05 5.26 4.73
CA HIS A 155 -12.93 5.62 3.86
C HIS A 155 -12.88 7.13 3.56
N THR A 156 -11.75 7.59 3.04
CA THR A 156 -11.56 8.95 2.51
C THR A 156 -12.52 9.24 1.34
N LYS A 157 -12.87 10.48 1.12
CA LYS A 157 -13.83 10.91 0.08
C LYS A 157 -13.42 10.46 -1.33
N GLY A 158 -12.13 10.42 -1.64
CA GLY A 158 -11.63 9.95 -2.94
C GLY A 158 -11.96 8.50 -3.27
N ILE A 159 -12.36 7.69 -2.28
CA ILE A 159 -12.84 6.31 -2.45
C ILE A 159 -14.36 6.26 -2.56
N GLY A 160 -15.08 7.15 -1.87
CA GLY A 160 -16.55 7.20 -1.89
C GLY A 160 -17.09 7.30 -3.31
N ASP A 161 -16.54 8.19 -4.12
CA ASP A 161 -16.87 8.28 -5.54
C ASP A 161 -16.48 7.01 -6.34
N ALA A 162 -15.59 6.18 -5.79
CA ALA A 162 -15.13 4.93 -6.39
C ALA A 162 -15.86 3.69 -5.85
N LEU A 163 -16.54 3.75 -4.71
CA LEU A 163 -17.28 2.61 -4.16
C LEU A 163 -18.73 2.53 -4.69
N GLY A 164 -19.24 3.62 -5.31
CA GLY A 164 -20.64 3.70 -5.70
C GLY A 164 -21.57 3.52 -4.47
N ASP A 165 -22.62 4.28 -4.34
CA ASP A 165 -23.57 4.28 -3.18
C ASP A 165 -24.36 2.96 -2.97
N ASN A 166 -23.74 1.78 -3.10
CA ASN A 166 -24.42 0.48 -3.07
C ASN A 166 -23.93 -0.48 -1.97
N ASP A 167 -23.46 0.03 -0.84
CA ASP A 167 -23.32 -0.78 0.38
C ASP A 167 -24.40 -0.35 1.40
N GLU A 168 -25.67 -0.63 1.11
CA GLU A 168 -26.73 -0.81 2.09
C GLU A 168 -26.88 -2.31 2.45
#